data_1277fe02343ea14e705f4ddd3b1cf618
#
_entry.id   1277fe02343ea14e705f4ddd3b1cf618
#
_cell.length_a   1.000
_cell.length_b   1.000
_cell.length_c   1.000
_cell.angle_alpha   90.00
_cell.angle_beta   90.00
_cell.angle_gamma   90.00
#
_symmetry.space_group_name_H-M   'P 1'
#
loop_
_entity.id
_entity.type
_entity.pdbx_description
1 polymer ?
#
loop_
_entity_poly.entity_id
_entity_poly.type
_entity_poly.pdbx_seq_one_letter_code
_entity_poly.pdbx_strand_id
1 'polypeptide(L)'
;MLLIVLQNKERSALNKKVCCISGKRDIPPESEKTIREKLRFQIQKAINDSYTVFICGFARGTDIMAAEIIIDFKKQLGNAADIKLDAYLPYDKMQNNKKIKELLKECDYITSCSPYYHRGCFLARDKIMADNADMLIAVTDEEETGGTGYTIRCAEKNKIPIERILL
;
A
#
# COMPACT_ATOMS: atom_id res chain seq x y z
N MET A 1 -1.60 13.74 11.69
CA MET A 1 -2.32 14.51 10.64
C MET A 1 -1.46 15.56 9.97
N LEU A 2 -0.75 16.42 10.69
CA LEU A 2 0.11 17.46 10.11
C LEU A 2 1.24 16.88 9.23
N LEU A 3 1.87 15.78 9.64
CA LEU A 3 2.94 15.12 8.90
C LEU A 3 2.47 14.60 7.53
N ILE A 4 1.28 13.98 7.46
CA ILE A 4 0.68 13.51 6.19
C ILE A 4 0.45 14.69 5.24
N VAL A 5 -0.04 15.82 5.76
CA VAL A 5 -0.29 17.03 4.95
C VAL A 5 1.01 17.62 4.39
N LEU A 6 2.09 17.62 5.19
CA LEU A 6 3.41 18.08 4.75
C LEU A 6 4.01 17.17 3.68
N GLN A 7 3.97 15.85 3.89
CA GLN A 7 4.45 14.86 2.92
C GLN A 7 3.72 14.97 1.58
N ASN A 8 2.39 15.17 1.61
CA ASN A 8 1.61 15.35 0.38
C ASN A 8 1.95 16.65 -0.36
N LYS A 9 2.23 17.75 0.36
CA LYS A 9 2.69 18.99 -0.27
C LYS A 9 4.04 18.83 -0.94
N GLU A 10 4.99 18.14 -0.30
CA GLU A 10 6.31 17.85 -0.89
C GLU A 10 6.19 16.93 -2.13
N ARG A 11 5.35 15.90 -2.07
CA ARG A 11 5.08 15.00 -3.21
C ARG A 11 4.45 15.72 -4.38
N SER A 12 3.45 16.56 -4.12
CA SER A 12 2.79 17.40 -5.13
C SER A 12 3.75 18.39 -5.76
N ALA A 13 4.62 19.02 -4.97
CA ALA A 13 5.64 19.95 -5.47
C ALA A 13 6.68 19.24 -6.37
N LEU A 14 6.96 17.94 -6.13
CA LEU A 14 7.89 17.13 -6.92
C LEU A 14 7.20 16.34 -8.04
N ASN A 15 5.88 16.53 -8.25
CA ASN A 15 5.07 15.82 -9.24
C ASN A 15 5.19 14.28 -9.16
N LYS A 16 5.32 13.72 -7.95
CA LYS A 16 5.48 12.28 -7.72
C LYS A 16 4.12 11.58 -7.72
N LYS A 17 3.97 10.57 -8.58
CA LYS A 17 2.77 9.72 -8.62
C LYS A 17 2.81 8.67 -7.50
N VAL A 18 1.68 8.50 -6.84
CA VAL A 18 1.49 7.60 -5.69
C VAL A 18 0.60 6.42 -6.06
N CYS A 19 1.09 5.19 -5.84
CA CYS A 19 0.34 3.96 -5.99
C CYS A 19 -0.02 3.41 -4.61
N CYS A 20 -1.31 3.27 -4.31
CA CYS A 20 -1.81 2.57 -3.15
C CYS A 20 -1.92 1.07 -3.43
N ILE A 21 -1.53 0.23 -2.47
CA ILE A 21 -1.75 -1.21 -2.54
C ILE A 21 -2.57 -1.64 -1.33
N SER A 22 -3.64 -2.39 -1.60
CA SER A 22 -4.51 -2.95 -0.58
C SER A 22 -5.00 -4.33 -1.02
N GLY A 23 -5.29 -5.23 -0.08
CA GLY A 23 -5.83 -6.51 -0.47
C GLY A 23 -6.18 -7.43 0.68
N LYS A 24 -6.63 -8.63 0.30
CA LYS A 24 -7.04 -9.66 1.24
C LYS A 24 -5.90 -10.05 2.17
N ARG A 25 -6.23 -10.24 3.44
CA ARG A 25 -5.29 -10.67 4.48
C ARG A 25 -5.01 -12.17 4.42
N ASP A 26 -6.01 -12.92 4.02
CA ASP A 26 -5.97 -14.38 3.90
C ASP A 26 -5.97 -14.74 2.42
N ILE A 27 -4.80 -15.10 1.90
CA ILE A 27 -4.59 -15.57 0.54
C ILE A 27 -4.47 -17.09 0.63
N PRO A 28 -5.29 -17.87 -0.11
CA PRO A 28 -5.16 -19.33 -0.14
C PRO A 28 -3.74 -19.74 -0.54
N PRO A 29 -3.13 -20.73 0.15
CA PRO A 29 -1.75 -21.15 -0.13
C PRO A 29 -1.52 -21.55 -1.60
N GLU A 30 -2.52 -22.19 -2.22
CA GLU A 30 -2.49 -22.60 -3.63
C GLU A 30 -2.48 -21.41 -4.59
N SER A 31 -3.02 -20.27 -4.18
CA SER A 31 -3.08 -19.04 -4.98
C SER A 31 -1.90 -18.10 -4.73
N GLU A 32 -1.14 -18.29 -3.64
CA GLU A 32 -0.13 -17.34 -3.18
C GLU A 32 0.91 -17.03 -4.25
N LYS A 33 1.42 -18.05 -4.94
CA LYS A 33 2.43 -17.88 -6.01
C LYS A 33 1.86 -17.07 -7.16
N THR A 34 0.67 -17.42 -7.63
CA THR A 34 0.01 -16.74 -8.76
C THR A 34 -0.31 -15.28 -8.42
N ILE A 35 -0.82 -15.02 -7.21
CA ILE A 35 -1.11 -13.67 -6.74
C ILE A 35 0.18 -12.85 -6.62
N ARG A 36 1.27 -13.43 -6.11
CA ARG A 36 2.58 -12.76 -6.03
C ARG A 36 3.11 -12.37 -7.40
N GLU A 37 3.00 -13.26 -8.38
CA GLU A 37 3.41 -12.99 -9.77
C GLU A 37 2.56 -11.86 -10.40
N LYS A 38 1.23 -11.93 -10.27
CA LYS A 38 0.33 -10.88 -10.76
C LYS A 38 0.60 -9.53 -10.08
N LEU A 39 0.79 -9.54 -8.75
CA LEU A 39 1.07 -8.32 -7.98
C LEU A 39 2.42 -7.71 -8.38
N ARG A 40 3.46 -8.54 -8.56
CA ARG A 40 4.76 -8.10 -9.06
C ARG A 40 4.67 -7.48 -10.45
N PHE A 41 3.88 -8.08 -11.35
CA PHE A 41 3.63 -7.53 -12.68
C PHE A 41 2.96 -6.16 -12.62
N GLN A 42 1.93 -5.99 -11.80
CA GLN A 42 1.22 -4.71 -11.68
C GLN A 42 2.10 -3.62 -11.03
N ILE A 43 2.91 -3.98 -10.03
CA ILE A 43 3.87 -3.04 -9.42
C ILE A 43 4.92 -2.62 -10.47
N GLN A 44 5.46 -3.56 -11.25
CA GLN A 44 6.41 -3.23 -12.33
C GLN A 44 5.78 -2.30 -13.37
N LYS A 45 4.54 -2.58 -13.78
CA LYS A 45 3.78 -1.72 -14.69
C LYS A 45 3.63 -0.31 -14.12
N ALA A 46 3.26 -0.18 -12.84
CA ALA A 46 3.16 1.12 -12.17
C ALA A 46 4.51 1.87 -12.16
N ILE A 47 5.62 1.17 -11.89
CA ILE A 47 6.97 1.77 -11.97
C ILE A 47 7.25 2.29 -13.37
N ASN A 48 6.95 1.51 -14.41
CA ASN A 48 7.12 1.91 -15.81
C ASN A 48 6.25 3.12 -16.19
N ASP A 49 5.06 3.24 -15.57
CA ASP A 49 4.14 4.38 -15.72
C ASP A 49 4.49 5.58 -14.83
N SER A 50 5.72 5.57 -14.28
CA SER A 50 6.31 6.65 -13.46
C SER A 50 5.66 6.84 -12.08
N TYR A 51 5.04 5.78 -11.52
CA TYR A 51 4.70 5.76 -10.10
C TYR A 51 5.97 5.49 -9.30
N THR A 52 6.35 6.41 -8.43
CA THR A 52 7.60 6.31 -7.65
C THR A 52 7.36 6.19 -6.16
N VAL A 53 6.15 6.46 -5.69
CA VAL A 53 5.77 6.29 -4.28
C VAL A 53 4.73 5.19 -4.16
N PHE A 54 5.01 4.19 -3.33
CA PHE A 54 4.10 3.09 -3.04
C PHE A 54 3.69 3.15 -1.58
N ILE A 55 2.38 3.13 -1.33
CA ILE A 55 1.82 3.15 0.02
C ILE A 55 1.04 1.88 0.30
N CYS A 56 1.25 1.27 1.47
CA CYS A 56 0.50 0.11 1.92
C CYS A 56 0.32 0.09 3.45
N GLY A 57 -0.66 -0.71 3.88
CA GLY A 57 -1.12 -0.71 5.27
C GLY A 57 -0.39 -1.68 6.21
N PHE A 58 0.56 -2.45 5.71
CA PHE A 58 1.33 -3.45 6.46
C PHE A 58 0.47 -4.47 7.23
N ALA A 59 -0.74 -4.75 6.73
CA ALA A 59 -1.53 -5.89 7.17
C ALA A 59 -0.95 -7.20 6.60
N ARG A 60 -1.24 -8.34 7.26
CA ARG A 60 -0.84 -9.65 6.73
C ARG A 60 -1.40 -9.89 5.31
N GLY A 61 -0.83 -10.83 4.59
CA GLY A 61 -1.26 -11.19 3.23
C GLY A 61 -0.74 -10.19 2.20
N THR A 62 -1.64 -9.59 1.43
CA THR A 62 -1.31 -8.73 0.29
C THR A 62 -0.34 -7.61 0.62
N ASP A 63 -0.55 -6.88 1.71
CA ASP A 63 0.27 -5.70 2.04
C ASP A 63 1.73 -6.09 2.31
N ILE A 64 1.95 -7.19 3.05
CA ILE A 64 3.30 -7.71 3.32
C ILE A 64 3.95 -8.23 2.03
N MET A 65 3.20 -8.95 1.19
CA MET A 65 3.68 -9.42 -0.11
C MET A 65 4.09 -8.25 -1.01
N ALA A 66 3.28 -7.19 -1.05
CA ALA A 66 3.57 -5.98 -1.80
C ALA A 66 4.84 -5.27 -1.29
N ALA A 67 4.96 -5.11 0.04
CA ALA A 67 6.14 -4.50 0.65
C ALA A 67 7.43 -5.25 0.28
N GLU A 68 7.43 -6.59 0.35
CA GLU A 68 8.56 -7.43 -0.07
C GLU A 68 8.92 -7.19 -1.54
N ILE A 69 7.93 -7.17 -2.43
CA ILE A 69 8.12 -6.94 -3.87
C ILE A 69 8.70 -5.55 -4.14
N ILE A 70 8.19 -4.52 -3.48
CA ILE A 70 8.68 -3.14 -3.67
C ILE A 70 10.11 -2.99 -3.15
N ILE A 71 10.43 -3.59 -2.00
CA ILE A 71 11.79 -3.61 -1.47
C ILE A 71 12.76 -4.30 -2.45
N ASP A 72 12.34 -5.42 -3.08
CA ASP A 72 13.11 -6.07 -4.13
C ASP A 72 13.37 -5.13 -5.30
N PHE A 73 12.36 -4.41 -5.80
CA PHE A 73 12.54 -3.42 -6.87
C PHE A 73 13.45 -2.27 -6.45
N LYS A 74 13.32 -1.76 -5.23
CA LYS A 74 14.24 -0.74 -4.69
C LYS A 74 15.70 -1.21 -4.76
N LYS A 75 15.96 -2.46 -4.36
CA LYS A 75 17.31 -3.05 -4.38
C LYS A 75 17.83 -3.28 -5.80
N GLN A 76 16.98 -3.78 -6.71
CA GLN A 76 17.34 -4.07 -8.10
C GLN A 76 17.60 -2.81 -8.93
N LEU A 77 16.78 -1.78 -8.78
CA LEU A 77 16.83 -0.55 -9.58
C LEU A 77 17.74 0.52 -8.97
N GLY A 78 18.05 0.37 -7.67
CA GLY A 78 18.91 1.32 -6.95
C GLY A 78 18.35 2.75 -6.91
N ASN A 79 19.22 3.70 -6.62
CA ASN A 79 18.82 5.12 -6.44
C ASN A 79 18.31 5.78 -7.72
N ALA A 80 18.61 5.23 -8.90
CA ALA A 80 18.21 5.83 -10.18
C ALA A 80 16.69 5.85 -10.39
N ALA A 81 15.96 4.89 -9.83
CA ALA A 81 14.50 4.82 -9.96
C ALA A 81 13.74 5.66 -8.92
N ASP A 82 14.41 6.16 -7.87
CA ASP A 82 13.83 6.94 -6.74
C ASP A 82 12.53 6.34 -6.16
N ILE A 83 12.46 4.99 -6.10
CA ILE A 83 11.28 4.29 -5.58
C ILE A 83 11.23 4.43 -4.06
N LYS A 84 10.07 4.81 -3.55
CA LYS A 84 9.77 4.98 -2.13
C LYS A 84 8.68 4.00 -1.69
N LEU A 85 8.86 3.41 -0.52
CA LEU A 85 7.87 2.60 0.16
C LEU A 85 7.45 3.28 1.45
N ASP A 86 6.18 3.62 1.58
CA ASP A 86 5.63 4.27 2.74
C ASP A 86 4.62 3.36 3.45
N ALA A 87 4.85 3.14 4.74
CA ALA A 87 3.96 2.36 5.59
C ALA A 87 2.90 3.26 6.24
N TYR A 88 1.63 2.87 6.10
CA TYR A 88 0.51 3.51 6.78
C TYR A 88 -0.03 2.56 7.86
N LEU A 89 0.29 2.84 9.12
CA LEU A 89 -0.16 2.02 10.25
C LEU A 89 -1.46 2.57 10.83
N PRO A 90 -2.44 1.71 11.19
CA PRO A 90 -3.70 2.16 11.77
C PRO A 90 -3.50 2.83 13.14
N TYR A 91 -2.49 2.39 13.91
CA TYR A 91 -2.11 2.98 15.21
C TYR A 91 -0.66 2.64 15.58
N ASP A 92 -0.05 3.43 16.48
CA ASP A 92 1.39 3.40 16.80
C ASP A 92 1.95 2.04 17.26
N LYS A 93 1.18 1.27 18.02
CA LYS A 93 1.64 0.02 18.65
C LYS A 93 1.35 -1.26 17.85
N MET A 94 0.97 -1.16 16.58
CA MET A 94 0.65 -2.34 15.76
C MET A 94 1.86 -3.25 15.46
N GLN A 95 3.07 -2.85 15.80
CA GLN A 95 4.34 -3.43 15.34
C GLN A 95 4.82 -4.66 16.14
N ASN A 96 3.96 -5.56 16.60
CA ASN A 96 4.41 -6.67 17.46
C ASN A 96 5.02 -7.88 16.71
N ASN A 97 4.94 -7.94 15.38
CA ASN A 97 5.47 -9.02 14.58
C ASN A 97 6.90 -8.72 14.11
N LYS A 98 7.87 -9.65 14.35
CA LYS A 98 9.28 -9.50 13.97
C LYS A 98 9.46 -9.24 12.48
N LYS A 99 8.74 -9.98 11.61
CA LYS A 99 8.81 -9.79 10.15
C LYS A 99 8.36 -8.39 9.74
N ILE A 100 7.27 -7.90 10.30
CA ILE A 100 6.78 -6.54 10.03
C ILE A 100 7.82 -5.50 10.47
N LYS A 101 8.42 -5.66 11.65
CA LYS A 101 9.47 -4.76 12.13
C LYS A 101 10.67 -4.68 11.19
N GLU A 102 11.10 -5.81 10.64
CA GLU A 102 12.21 -5.84 9.68
C GLU A 102 11.85 -5.12 8.37
N LEU A 103 10.65 -5.37 7.84
CA LEU A 103 10.19 -4.69 6.63
C LEU A 103 10.01 -3.18 6.83
N LEU A 104 9.56 -2.75 8.00
CA LEU A 104 9.40 -1.32 8.31
C LEU A 104 10.73 -0.56 8.33
N LYS A 105 11.87 -1.22 8.58
CA LYS A 105 13.21 -0.60 8.48
C LYS A 105 13.58 -0.22 7.04
N GLU A 106 12.99 -0.88 6.05
CA GLU A 106 13.22 -0.63 4.63
C GLU A 106 12.28 0.45 4.06
N CYS A 107 11.31 0.92 4.88
CA CYS A 107 10.38 1.98 4.49
C CYS A 107 11.05 3.35 4.52
N ASP A 108 10.69 4.19 3.57
CA ASP A 108 11.16 5.59 3.52
C ASP A 108 10.39 6.46 4.51
N TYR A 109 9.09 6.19 4.70
CA TYR A 109 8.25 6.84 5.71
C TYR A 109 7.34 5.83 6.42
N ILE A 110 7.10 6.09 7.70
CA ILE A 110 6.14 5.35 8.52
C ILE A 110 5.16 6.37 9.07
N THR A 111 3.91 6.24 8.67
CA THR A 111 2.82 7.12 9.11
C THR A 111 1.86 6.33 9.98
N SER A 112 1.65 6.78 11.21
CA SER A 112 0.62 6.25 12.11
C SER A 112 -0.63 7.11 12.04
N CYS A 113 -1.77 6.48 11.75
CA CYS A 113 -3.04 7.20 11.55
C CYS A 113 -3.75 7.53 12.88
N SER A 114 -3.37 6.83 13.96
CA SER A 114 -3.88 7.07 15.32
C SER A 114 -2.80 6.76 16.36
N PRO A 115 -2.77 7.45 17.51
CA PRO A 115 -1.82 7.15 18.59
C PRO A 115 -2.16 5.84 19.33
N TYR A 116 -3.40 5.37 19.24
CA TYR A 116 -3.87 4.14 19.89
C TYR A 116 -4.95 3.43 19.09
N TYR A 117 -5.19 2.16 19.44
CA TYR A 117 -6.26 1.38 18.83
C TYR A 117 -7.63 1.96 19.20
N HIS A 118 -8.51 2.07 18.19
CA HIS A 118 -9.94 2.33 18.36
C HIS A 118 -10.75 1.63 17.29
N ARG A 119 -12.04 1.44 17.54
CA ARG A 119 -12.95 0.82 16.56
C ARG A 119 -12.98 1.67 15.29
N GLY A 120 -12.65 1.07 14.15
CA GLY A 120 -12.62 1.75 12.85
C GLY A 120 -11.26 2.33 12.44
N CYS A 121 -10.19 2.25 13.29
CA CYS A 121 -8.87 2.77 12.92
C CYS A 121 -8.30 2.17 11.64
N PHE A 122 -8.63 0.92 11.33
CA PHE A 122 -8.24 0.28 10.07
C PHE A 122 -8.92 0.92 8.86
N LEU A 123 -10.23 1.16 8.93
CA LEU A 123 -10.97 1.82 7.85
C LEU A 123 -10.55 3.29 7.68
N ALA A 124 -10.26 3.98 8.79
CA ALA A 124 -9.73 5.34 8.75
C ALA A 124 -8.37 5.38 8.02
N ARG A 125 -7.47 4.44 8.32
CA ARG A 125 -6.20 4.27 7.61
C ARG A 125 -6.41 3.99 6.13
N ASP A 126 -7.30 3.04 5.78
CA ASP A 126 -7.61 2.65 4.40
C ASP A 126 -8.13 3.86 3.58
N LYS A 127 -8.98 4.68 4.19
CA LYS A 127 -9.44 5.94 3.59
C LYS A 127 -8.29 6.90 3.35
N ILE A 128 -7.42 7.11 4.35
CA ILE A 128 -6.27 8.01 4.22
C ILE A 128 -5.35 7.53 3.08
N MET A 129 -5.11 6.23 2.95
CA MET A 129 -4.31 5.67 1.87
C MET A 129 -4.92 5.96 0.50
N ALA A 130 -6.23 5.70 0.33
CA ALA A 130 -6.93 5.96 -0.92
C ALA A 130 -7.01 7.46 -1.27
N ASP A 131 -7.15 8.34 -0.26
CA ASP A 131 -7.19 9.79 -0.45
C ASP A 131 -5.82 10.38 -0.86
N ASN A 132 -4.73 9.66 -0.62
CA ASN A 132 -3.37 10.09 -0.93
C ASN A 132 -2.74 9.37 -2.13
N ALA A 133 -3.55 8.65 -2.91
CA ALA A 133 -3.09 7.87 -4.04
C ALA A 133 -3.61 8.43 -5.37
N ASP A 134 -2.81 8.22 -6.43
CA ASP A 134 -3.18 8.49 -7.82
C ASP A 134 -3.66 7.22 -8.54
N MET A 135 -3.41 6.02 -7.97
CA MET A 135 -3.98 4.75 -8.41
C MET A 135 -4.04 3.76 -7.25
N LEU A 136 -4.87 2.72 -7.42
CA LEU A 136 -4.97 1.59 -6.51
C LEU A 136 -4.67 0.28 -7.23
N ILE A 137 -3.80 -0.56 -6.65
CA ILE A 137 -3.71 -1.99 -6.96
C ILE A 137 -4.41 -2.75 -5.84
N ALA A 138 -5.46 -3.50 -6.17
CA ALA A 138 -6.29 -4.21 -5.20
C ALA A 138 -6.29 -5.72 -5.45
N VAL A 139 -5.85 -6.51 -4.46
CA VAL A 139 -6.04 -7.97 -4.47
C VAL A 139 -7.34 -8.30 -3.74
N THR A 140 -8.34 -8.77 -4.46
CA THR A 140 -9.71 -8.90 -3.97
C THR A 140 -10.40 -10.18 -4.46
N ASP A 141 -11.54 -10.49 -3.88
CA ASP A 141 -12.50 -11.45 -4.42
C ASP A 141 -13.53 -10.73 -5.32
N GLU A 142 -14.40 -11.50 -5.97
CA GLU A 142 -15.46 -10.95 -6.83
C GLU A 142 -16.44 -10.05 -6.06
N GLU A 143 -16.67 -10.33 -4.77
CA GLU A 143 -17.63 -9.60 -3.93
C GLU A 143 -17.08 -8.27 -3.39
N GLU A 144 -15.79 -8.03 -3.50
CA GLU A 144 -15.09 -6.83 -3.00
C GLU A 144 -15.45 -6.48 -1.55
N THR A 145 -15.43 -7.48 -0.66
CA THR A 145 -15.84 -7.34 0.73
C THR A 145 -14.73 -6.85 1.68
N GLY A 146 -15.13 -6.44 2.89
CA GLY A 146 -14.21 -6.08 3.98
C GLY A 146 -13.44 -4.78 3.76
N GLY A 147 -12.24 -4.70 4.33
CA GLY A 147 -11.38 -3.51 4.26
C GLY A 147 -10.92 -3.20 2.83
N THR A 148 -10.59 -4.23 2.05
CA THR A 148 -10.19 -4.07 0.65
C THR A 148 -11.33 -3.46 -0.18
N GLY A 149 -12.55 -3.99 -0.06
CA GLY A 149 -13.72 -3.43 -0.73
C GLY A 149 -14.02 -2.00 -0.28
N TYR A 150 -13.76 -1.66 0.99
CA TYR A 150 -13.88 -0.28 1.45
C TYR A 150 -12.83 0.63 0.78
N THR A 151 -11.58 0.18 0.66
CA THR A 151 -10.52 0.93 -0.05
C THR A 151 -10.86 1.14 -1.52
N ILE A 152 -11.40 0.11 -2.19
CA ILE A 152 -11.88 0.19 -3.58
C ILE A 152 -12.96 1.27 -3.72
N ARG A 153 -14.00 1.26 -2.86
CA ARG A 153 -15.05 2.29 -2.89
C ARG A 153 -14.51 3.71 -2.64
N CYS A 154 -13.49 3.87 -1.79
CA CYS A 154 -12.83 5.16 -1.60
C CYS A 154 -12.10 5.60 -2.88
N ALA A 155 -11.38 4.70 -3.53
CA ALA A 155 -10.68 4.97 -4.79
C ALA A 155 -11.65 5.32 -5.93
N GLU A 156 -12.78 4.62 -6.04
CA GLU A 156 -13.86 4.92 -7.01
C GLU A 156 -14.45 6.32 -6.78
N LYS A 157 -14.71 6.66 -5.52
CA LYS A 157 -15.21 8.00 -5.14
C LYS A 157 -14.20 9.09 -5.52
N ASN A 158 -12.92 8.81 -5.37
CA ASN A 158 -11.82 9.71 -5.73
C ASN A 158 -11.52 9.71 -7.24
N LYS A 159 -12.17 8.82 -8.01
CA LYS A 159 -12.00 8.66 -9.48
C LYS A 159 -10.57 8.35 -9.89
N ILE A 160 -9.82 7.64 -9.06
CA ILE A 160 -8.47 7.16 -9.40
C ILE A 160 -8.55 5.78 -10.08
N PRO A 161 -7.61 5.45 -11.01
CA PRO A 161 -7.53 4.15 -11.64
C PRO A 161 -7.39 3.01 -10.61
N ILE A 162 -8.03 1.86 -10.89
CA ILE A 162 -7.98 0.68 -10.03
C ILE A 162 -7.60 -0.53 -10.86
N GLU A 163 -6.47 -1.15 -10.54
CA GLU A 163 -6.05 -2.45 -11.08
C GLU A 163 -6.48 -3.55 -10.11
N ARG A 164 -7.41 -4.40 -10.53
CA ARG A 164 -7.94 -5.50 -9.72
C ARG A 164 -7.24 -6.81 -10.04
N ILE A 165 -6.76 -7.49 -9.01
CA ILE A 165 -6.20 -8.84 -9.07
C ILE A 165 -7.18 -9.75 -8.32
N LEU A 166 -7.87 -10.61 -9.05
CA LEU A 166 -8.79 -11.57 -8.45
C LEU A 166 -8.03 -12.77 -7.87
N LEU A 167 -8.50 -13.22 -6.69
CA LEU A 167 -8.06 -14.43 -6.00
C LEU A 167 -8.49 -15.70 -6.74
#